data_c81f0d686c87a5c903729b631007243f
#
_entry.id   c81f0d686c87a5c903729b631007243f
#
_cell.length_a   1.000
_cell.length_b   1.000
_cell.length_c   1.000
_cell.angle_alpha   90.00
_cell.angle_beta   90.00
_cell.angle_gamma   90.00
#
_symmetry.space_group_name_H-M   'P 1'
#
loop_
_entity.id
_entity.type
_entity.pdbx_description
1 polymer ?
#
loop_
_entity_poly.entity_id
_entity_poly.type
_entity_poly.pdbx_seq_one_letter_code
_entity_poly.pdbx_strand_id
1 'polypeptide(L)'
;MPLFTATELIPKGQRFVALANSQTYSTRTAGAILNEAARAESTARAFDIFLAHAYLDATLVAGLKADIEEMGFSVYVDWIQDSHLDRAKVDKATVELLRMRLKQSTSLFFATSDNSSTSKWMPWECGYFDGAKGKVAICPIAAQGALSEFAGQEYLGIYPYIQKDR
;
A
#
# COMPACT_ATOMS: atom_id res chain seq x y z
N MET A 1 13.02 -6.08 16.65
CA MET A 1 12.81 -4.69 16.20
C MET A 1 11.33 -4.47 15.96
N PRO A 2 10.77 -3.29 16.28
CA PRO A 2 9.33 -3.11 16.17
C PRO A 2 8.91 -3.07 14.70
N LEU A 3 7.98 -3.95 14.35
CA LEU A 3 7.26 -3.93 13.08
C LEU A 3 6.07 -2.97 13.19
N PHE A 4 5.51 -2.58 12.05
CA PHE A 4 4.21 -1.95 12.04
C PHE A 4 3.16 -2.92 12.56
N THR A 5 2.26 -2.47 13.44
CA THR A 5 1.21 -3.33 13.99
C THR A 5 -0.17 -2.85 13.58
N ALA A 6 -1.09 -3.78 13.37
CA ALA A 6 -2.48 -3.45 13.10
C ALA A 6 -3.09 -2.58 14.22
N THR A 7 -2.69 -2.82 15.47
CA THR A 7 -3.14 -2.06 16.64
C THR A 7 -2.75 -0.57 16.54
N GLU A 8 -1.59 -0.25 15.98
CA GLU A 8 -1.15 1.14 15.77
C GLU A 8 -1.78 1.76 14.52
N LEU A 9 -1.87 1.01 13.44
CA LEU A 9 -2.29 1.52 12.13
C LEU A 9 -3.80 1.72 12.03
N ILE A 10 -4.62 0.85 12.63
CA ILE A 10 -6.09 0.96 12.56
C ILE A 10 -6.59 2.30 13.11
N PRO A 11 -6.20 2.75 14.33
CA PRO A 11 -6.64 4.05 14.84
C PRO A 11 -6.18 5.23 13.97
N LYS A 12 -5.00 5.16 13.37
CA LYS A 12 -4.49 6.18 12.47
C LYS A 12 -5.28 6.23 11.16
N GLY A 13 -5.55 5.07 10.57
CA GLY A 13 -6.38 4.95 9.38
C GLY A 13 -7.80 5.44 9.62
N GLN A 14 -8.42 5.11 10.76
CA GLN A 14 -9.72 5.61 11.16
C GLN A 14 -9.73 7.13 11.34
N ARG A 15 -8.67 7.69 11.97
CA ARG A 15 -8.51 9.14 12.11
C ARG A 15 -8.35 9.83 10.76
N PHE A 16 -7.55 9.27 9.86
CA PHE A 16 -7.39 9.78 8.50
C PHE A 16 -8.74 9.85 7.76
N VAL A 17 -9.54 8.78 7.84
CA VAL A 17 -10.89 8.71 7.26
C VAL A 17 -11.82 9.75 7.91
N ALA A 18 -11.79 9.89 9.22
CA ALA A 18 -12.63 10.84 9.95
C ALA A 18 -12.31 12.29 9.57
N LEU A 19 -11.02 12.64 9.47
CA LEU A 19 -10.58 13.99 9.05
C LEU A 19 -11.03 14.29 7.62
N ALA A 20 -10.83 13.37 6.69
CA ALA A 20 -11.24 13.54 5.31
C ALA A 20 -12.77 13.66 5.17
N ASN A 21 -13.54 12.92 5.97
CA ASN A 21 -15.00 13.02 6.00
C ASN A 21 -15.48 14.36 6.61
N SER A 22 -14.78 14.88 7.63
CA SER A 22 -15.15 16.15 8.26
C SER A 22 -15.02 17.35 7.31
N GLN A 23 -14.12 17.28 6.34
CA GLN A 23 -13.89 18.34 5.36
C GLN A 23 -14.94 18.36 4.23
N THR A 24 -15.72 17.31 4.06
CA THR A 24 -16.58 17.13 2.88
C THR A 24 -18.06 16.93 3.18
N TYR A 25 -18.48 16.95 4.45
CA TYR A 25 -19.86 16.66 4.88
C TYR A 25 -20.44 15.32 4.34
N SER A 26 -19.58 14.41 3.92
CA SER A 26 -19.96 13.12 3.33
C SER A 26 -19.26 11.99 4.06
N THR A 27 -20.02 10.98 4.48
CA THR A 27 -19.45 9.77 5.06
C THR A 27 -18.85 8.92 3.96
N ARG A 28 -17.53 8.83 3.91
CA ARG A 28 -16.79 8.03 2.94
C ARG A 28 -16.01 6.92 3.62
N THR A 29 -15.87 5.79 2.94
CA THR A 29 -15.03 4.70 3.42
C THR A 29 -13.54 5.04 3.26
N ALA A 30 -12.67 4.35 3.99
CA ALA A 30 -11.21 4.47 3.81
C ALA A 30 -10.83 4.27 2.33
N GLY A 31 -11.47 3.31 1.66
CA GLY A 31 -11.30 3.05 0.26
C GLY A 31 -11.61 4.23 -0.65
N ALA A 32 -12.75 4.85 -0.45
CA ALA A 32 -13.16 6.00 -1.25
C ALA A 32 -12.21 7.19 -1.09
N ILE A 33 -11.73 7.44 0.14
CA ILE A 33 -10.78 8.53 0.43
C ILE A 33 -9.43 8.27 -0.23
N LEU A 34 -8.92 7.06 -0.11
CA LEU A 34 -7.66 6.69 -0.76
C LEU A 34 -7.76 6.77 -2.28
N ASN A 35 -8.88 6.33 -2.86
CA ASN A 35 -9.12 6.44 -4.30
C ASN A 35 -9.12 7.90 -4.77
N GLU A 36 -9.73 8.81 -4.00
CA GLU A 36 -9.69 10.24 -4.30
C GLU A 36 -8.30 10.82 -4.15
N ALA A 37 -7.56 10.43 -3.10
CA ALA A 37 -6.16 10.80 -2.93
C ALA A 37 -5.31 10.30 -4.11
N ALA A 38 -5.47 9.05 -4.53
CA ALA A 38 -4.79 8.50 -5.70
C ALA A 38 -5.12 9.25 -6.98
N ARG A 39 -6.37 9.70 -7.17
CA ARG A 39 -6.77 10.53 -8.31
C ARG A 39 -6.16 11.93 -8.25
N ALA A 40 -6.16 12.56 -7.09
CA ALA A 40 -5.52 13.86 -6.89
C ALA A 40 -4.01 13.79 -7.13
N GLU A 41 -3.37 12.73 -6.65
CA GLU A 41 -1.96 12.42 -6.89
C GLU A 41 -1.68 11.98 -8.33
N SER A 42 -2.73 11.72 -9.15
CA SER A 42 -2.56 11.31 -10.54
C SER A 42 -1.81 12.31 -11.40
N THR A 43 -1.78 13.57 -10.99
CA THR A 43 -1.00 14.63 -11.63
C THR A 43 0.44 14.69 -11.16
N ALA A 44 0.79 14.04 -10.04
CA ALA A 44 2.16 13.97 -9.55
C ALA A 44 3.04 13.18 -10.52
N ARG A 45 4.22 13.72 -10.82
CA ARG A 45 5.15 13.12 -11.77
C ARG A 45 6.03 12.04 -11.16
N ALA A 46 6.18 12.03 -9.84
CA ALA A 46 7.03 11.07 -9.10
C ALA A 46 6.51 10.85 -7.68
N PHE A 47 6.72 9.63 -7.18
CA PHE A 47 6.47 9.23 -5.81
C PHE A 47 7.74 8.61 -5.21
N ASP A 48 7.93 8.75 -3.92
CA ASP A 48 9.02 8.06 -3.24
C ASP A 48 8.72 6.57 -3.13
N ILE A 49 7.48 6.23 -2.82
CA ILE A 49 7.05 4.87 -2.49
C ILE A 49 5.78 4.49 -3.25
N PHE A 50 5.82 3.35 -3.94
CA PHE A 50 4.64 2.62 -4.38
C PHE A 50 4.28 1.59 -3.29
N LEU A 51 3.12 1.71 -2.68
CA LEU A 51 2.67 0.83 -1.61
C LEU A 51 1.77 -0.28 -2.16
N ALA A 52 2.37 -1.42 -2.47
CA ALA A 52 1.63 -2.62 -2.87
C ALA A 52 0.94 -3.25 -1.66
N HIS A 53 -0.36 -3.52 -1.74
CA HIS A 53 -1.17 -3.99 -0.63
C HIS A 53 -2.40 -4.80 -1.06
N ALA A 54 -3.01 -5.53 -0.14
CA ALA A 54 -4.27 -6.21 -0.37
C ALA A 54 -5.46 -5.25 -0.17
N TYR A 55 -6.48 -5.38 -1.01
CA TYR A 55 -7.68 -4.54 -0.95
C TYR A 55 -8.38 -4.56 0.43
N LEU A 56 -8.42 -5.73 1.07
CA LEU A 56 -9.07 -5.89 2.38
C LEU A 56 -8.38 -5.10 3.50
N ASP A 57 -7.18 -4.58 3.26
CA ASP A 57 -6.37 -3.86 4.24
C ASP A 57 -6.53 -2.33 4.17
N ALA A 58 -7.57 -1.82 3.52
CA ALA A 58 -7.74 -0.39 3.26
C ALA A 58 -7.50 0.52 4.48
N THR A 59 -8.03 0.15 5.66
CA THR A 59 -7.82 0.93 6.89
C THR A 59 -6.38 0.86 7.38
N LEU A 60 -5.74 -0.31 7.32
CA LEU A 60 -4.33 -0.50 7.67
C LEU A 60 -3.42 0.31 6.74
N VAL A 61 -3.72 0.25 5.46
CA VAL A 61 -2.98 0.96 4.40
C VAL A 61 -3.11 2.47 4.55
N ALA A 62 -4.30 2.98 4.89
CA ALA A 62 -4.50 4.40 5.21
C ALA A 62 -3.64 4.85 6.38
N GLY A 63 -3.56 4.03 7.45
CA GLY A 63 -2.70 4.31 8.60
C GLY A 63 -1.22 4.27 8.26
N LEU A 64 -0.79 3.29 7.47
CA LEU A 64 0.60 3.15 7.04
C LEU A 64 1.01 4.30 6.11
N LYS A 65 0.16 4.68 5.16
CA LYS A 65 0.37 5.84 4.30
C LYS A 65 0.56 7.10 5.15
N ALA A 66 -0.32 7.34 6.12
CA ALA A 66 -0.23 8.50 7.01
C ALA A 66 1.10 8.51 7.79
N ASP A 67 1.52 7.38 8.36
CA ASP A 67 2.80 7.26 9.07
C ASP A 67 3.99 7.60 8.18
N ILE A 68 4.01 7.10 6.96
CA ILE A 68 5.12 7.31 6.02
C ILE A 68 5.13 8.77 5.53
N GLU A 69 3.96 9.35 5.28
CA GLU A 69 3.85 10.74 4.84
C GLU A 69 4.19 11.75 5.96
N GLU A 70 3.93 11.42 7.22
CA GLU A 70 4.41 12.19 8.37
C GLU A 70 5.96 12.24 8.45
N MET A 71 6.63 11.22 7.90
CA MET A 71 8.09 11.20 7.76
C MET A 71 8.62 11.99 6.54
N GLY A 72 7.73 12.56 5.72
CA GLY A 72 8.07 13.40 4.58
C GLY A 72 8.22 12.67 3.24
N PHE A 73 7.79 11.40 3.14
CA PHE A 73 7.83 10.63 1.90
C PHE A 73 6.46 10.65 1.21
N SER A 74 6.45 10.82 -0.10
CA SER A 74 5.24 10.71 -0.91
C SER A 74 4.91 9.24 -1.20
N VAL A 75 3.64 8.84 -0.95
CA VAL A 75 3.21 7.45 -1.06
C VAL A 75 2.08 7.31 -2.07
N TYR A 76 2.32 6.53 -3.11
CA TYR A 76 1.28 6.10 -4.03
C TYR A 76 0.65 4.80 -3.53
N VAL A 77 -0.69 4.79 -3.47
CA VAL A 77 -1.49 3.63 -3.12
C VAL A 77 -2.29 3.20 -4.34
N ASP A 78 -2.08 1.99 -4.79
CA ASP A 78 -2.82 1.44 -5.93
C ASP A 78 -4.23 1.03 -5.54
N TRP A 79 -5.20 1.70 -6.16
CA TRP A 79 -6.62 1.41 -6.01
C TRP A 79 -7.26 0.81 -7.24
N ILE A 80 -6.50 0.49 -8.24
CA ILE A 80 -7.05 -0.08 -9.49
C ILE A 80 -7.56 -1.50 -9.27
N GLN A 81 -7.25 -2.09 -8.12
CA GLN A 81 -7.84 -3.35 -7.67
C GLN A 81 -9.26 -3.22 -7.14
N ASP A 82 -9.86 -2.05 -7.28
CA ASP A 82 -11.12 -1.73 -6.65
C ASP A 82 -12.25 -2.72 -7.00
N SER A 83 -13.11 -2.95 -6.02
CA SER A 83 -14.21 -3.91 -5.97
C SER A 83 -15.20 -3.87 -7.16
N HIS A 84 -15.09 -2.88 -8.03
CA HIS A 84 -15.91 -2.73 -9.24
C HIS A 84 -15.27 -3.31 -10.49
N LEU A 85 -14.00 -3.67 -10.46
CA LEU A 85 -13.36 -4.40 -11.53
C LEU A 85 -13.61 -5.89 -11.30
N ASP A 86 -14.46 -6.45 -12.11
CA ASP A 86 -14.51 -7.90 -12.27
C ASP A 86 -13.09 -8.39 -12.53
N ARG A 87 -12.51 -9.05 -11.53
CA ARG A 87 -11.11 -9.51 -11.55
C ARG A 87 -10.80 -10.41 -12.76
N ALA A 88 -11.83 -10.88 -13.46
CA ALA A 88 -11.74 -11.62 -14.70
C ALA A 88 -11.51 -10.71 -15.93
N LYS A 89 -11.73 -9.40 -15.81
CA LYS A 89 -11.63 -8.44 -16.91
C LYS A 89 -10.54 -7.39 -16.68
N VAL A 90 -9.34 -7.84 -16.32
CA VAL A 90 -8.17 -6.96 -16.33
C VAL A 90 -7.92 -6.50 -17.76
N ASP A 91 -8.19 -5.24 -18.04
CA ASP A 91 -7.96 -4.68 -19.35
C ASP A 91 -6.53 -4.12 -19.51
N LYS A 92 -6.14 -3.89 -20.74
CA LYS A 92 -4.83 -3.36 -21.09
C LYS A 92 -4.60 -1.97 -20.48
N ALA A 93 -5.64 -1.14 -20.39
CA ALA A 93 -5.55 0.22 -19.89
C ALA A 93 -5.18 0.23 -18.39
N THR A 94 -5.79 -0.66 -17.60
CA THR A 94 -5.46 -0.86 -16.19
C THR A 94 -3.99 -1.22 -16.00
N VAL A 95 -3.48 -2.18 -16.78
CA VAL A 95 -2.07 -2.61 -16.70
C VAL A 95 -1.11 -1.49 -17.09
N GLU A 96 -1.43 -0.72 -18.14
CA GLU A 96 -0.59 0.40 -18.56
C GLU A 96 -0.53 1.51 -17.50
N LEU A 97 -1.65 1.81 -16.86
CA LEU A 97 -1.69 2.76 -15.76
C LEU A 97 -0.84 2.30 -14.57
N LEU A 98 -0.96 1.03 -14.17
CA LEU A 98 -0.11 0.46 -13.12
C LEU A 98 1.38 0.55 -13.46
N ARG A 99 1.75 0.17 -14.68
CA ARG A 99 3.14 0.28 -15.15
C ARG A 99 3.65 1.72 -15.10
N MET A 100 2.81 2.68 -15.47
CA MET A 100 3.16 4.10 -15.41
C MET A 100 3.44 4.52 -13.96
N ARG A 101 2.57 4.14 -13.00
CA ARG A 101 2.72 4.47 -11.58
C ARG A 101 3.95 3.81 -10.96
N LEU A 102 4.19 2.54 -11.29
CA LEU A 102 5.40 1.83 -10.87
C LEU A 102 6.67 2.53 -11.39
N LYS A 103 6.66 2.98 -12.66
CA LYS A 103 7.79 3.74 -13.24
C LYS A 103 7.97 5.11 -12.57
N GLN A 104 6.89 5.78 -12.15
CA GLN A 104 6.93 7.06 -11.45
C GLN A 104 7.39 6.96 -10.00
N SER A 105 7.43 5.76 -9.43
CA SER A 105 7.83 5.54 -8.03
C SER A 105 9.31 5.19 -7.91
N THR A 106 9.95 5.66 -6.84
CA THR A 106 11.37 5.42 -6.59
C THR A 106 11.63 4.05 -5.97
N SER A 107 10.74 3.60 -5.10
CA SER A 107 10.80 2.30 -4.41
C SER A 107 9.43 1.65 -4.35
N LEU A 108 9.39 0.35 -4.11
CA LEU A 108 8.17 -0.39 -3.83
C LEU A 108 8.22 -0.96 -2.41
N PHE A 109 7.20 -0.67 -1.61
CA PHE A 109 6.98 -1.32 -0.33
C PHE A 109 5.87 -2.36 -0.47
N PHE A 110 6.19 -3.60 -0.18
CA PHE A 110 5.25 -4.72 -0.20
C PHE A 110 4.66 -4.88 1.21
N ALA A 111 3.46 -4.32 1.43
CA ALA A 111 2.78 -4.38 2.72
C ALA A 111 2.20 -5.77 2.95
N THR A 112 2.83 -6.56 3.82
CA THR A 112 2.36 -7.91 4.14
C THR A 112 1.43 -7.88 5.34
N SER A 113 0.30 -8.54 5.19
CA SER A 113 -0.72 -8.76 6.21
C SER A 113 -1.28 -10.16 6.07
N ASP A 114 -2.23 -10.55 6.92
CA ASP A 114 -2.94 -11.82 6.78
C ASP A 114 -3.69 -11.93 5.43
N ASN A 115 -4.07 -10.80 4.84
CA ASN A 115 -4.79 -10.75 3.56
C ASN A 115 -3.87 -10.71 2.33
N SER A 116 -2.58 -10.43 2.49
CA SER A 116 -1.67 -10.19 1.37
C SER A 116 -1.53 -11.40 0.43
N SER A 117 -1.63 -12.62 0.98
CA SER A 117 -1.57 -13.86 0.19
C SER A 117 -2.75 -14.03 -0.78
N THR A 118 -3.85 -13.31 -0.59
CA THR A 118 -5.02 -13.37 -1.46
C THR A 118 -4.91 -12.48 -2.69
N SER A 119 -4.00 -11.52 -2.67
CA SER A 119 -3.79 -10.59 -3.78
C SER A 119 -3.01 -11.25 -4.92
N LYS A 120 -3.56 -11.19 -6.12
CA LYS A 120 -2.89 -11.65 -7.34
C LYS A 120 -2.00 -10.55 -7.96
N TRP A 121 -2.26 -9.30 -7.61
CA TRP A 121 -1.54 -8.16 -8.16
C TRP A 121 -0.23 -7.88 -7.43
N MET A 122 -0.21 -7.97 -6.12
CA MET A 122 1.00 -7.68 -5.33
C MET A 122 2.24 -8.46 -5.81
N PRO A 123 2.17 -9.79 -6.11
CA PRO A 123 3.30 -10.51 -6.68
C PRO A 123 3.74 -9.98 -8.06
N TRP A 124 2.77 -9.60 -8.92
CA TRP A 124 3.05 -9.07 -10.24
C TRP A 124 3.72 -7.68 -10.16
N GLU A 125 3.21 -6.80 -9.31
CA GLU A 125 3.76 -5.47 -9.03
C GLU A 125 5.20 -5.57 -8.51
N CYS A 126 5.42 -6.47 -7.54
CA CYS A 126 6.72 -6.75 -6.95
C CYS A 126 7.71 -7.20 -8.03
N GLY A 127 7.37 -8.23 -8.82
CA GLY A 127 8.23 -8.76 -9.87
C GLY A 127 8.52 -7.75 -10.98
N TYR A 128 7.50 -6.98 -11.38
CA TYR A 128 7.68 -5.92 -12.38
C TYR A 128 8.63 -4.83 -11.88
N PHE A 129 8.44 -4.39 -10.63
CA PHE A 129 9.27 -3.32 -10.04
C PHE A 129 10.71 -3.78 -9.81
N ASP A 130 10.88 -5.01 -9.30
CA ASP A 130 12.19 -5.60 -9.06
C ASP A 130 12.98 -5.71 -10.37
N GLY A 131 12.38 -6.27 -11.41
CA GLY A 131 13.01 -6.38 -12.73
C GLY A 131 13.34 -5.04 -13.39
N ALA A 132 12.61 -3.97 -13.05
CA ALA A 132 12.82 -2.65 -13.61
C ALA A 132 13.79 -1.78 -12.80
N LYS A 133 13.79 -1.88 -11.48
CA LYS A 133 14.49 -0.95 -10.57
C LYS A 133 15.23 -1.61 -9.41
N GLY A 134 14.92 -2.84 -9.02
CA GLY A 134 15.54 -3.56 -7.92
C GLY A 134 15.39 -2.92 -6.53
N LYS A 135 14.48 -1.96 -6.35
CA LYS A 135 14.27 -1.22 -5.09
C LYS A 135 12.98 -1.64 -4.40
N VAL A 136 12.91 -2.90 -4.03
CA VAL A 136 11.77 -3.49 -3.31
C VAL A 136 12.13 -3.69 -1.85
N ALA A 137 11.20 -3.41 -0.95
CA ALA A 137 11.31 -3.72 0.47
C ALA A 137 9.99 -4.29 1.01
N ILE A 138 10.09 -5.19 1.97
CA ILE A 138 8.94 -5.78 2.64
C ILE A 138 8.56 -4.92 3.84
N CYS A 139 7.29 -4.56 3.94
CA CYS A 139 6.73 -3.82 5.07
C CYS A 139 5.77 -4.73 5.84
N PRO A 140 6.25 -5.49 6.83
CA PRO A 140 5.41 -6.42 7.57
C PRO A 140 4.45 -5.66 8.50
N ILE A 141 3.16 -6.02 8.44
CA ILE A 141 2.12 -5.55 9.35
C ILE A 141 1.69 -6.72 10.20
N ALA A 142 2.05 -6.70 11.48
CA ALA A 142 1.65 -7.74 12.42
C ALA A 142 0.22 -7.51 12.93
N ALA A 143 -0.59 -8.56 13.01
CA ALA A 143 -1.96 -8.47 13.53
C ALA A 143 -1.97 -8.11 15.02
N GLN A 144 -1.14 -8.74 15.83
CA GLN A 144 -0.92 -8.45 17.27
C GLN A 144 0.46 -8.92 17.71
N GLY A 145 1.13 -8.07 18.49
CA GLY A 145 2.39 -8.42 19.14
C GLY A 145 3.59 -8.50 18.18
N ALA A 146 4.76 -8.26 18.71
CA ALA A 146 6.00 -8.30 17.94
C ALA A 146 6.33 -9.74 17.51
N LEU A 147 5.97 -10.11 16.29
CA LEU A 147 6.65 -11.18 15.63
C LEU A 147 8.02 -10.64 15.21
N SER A 148 9.07 -11.27 15.70
CA SER A 148 10.44 -10.90 15.33
C SER A 148 10.81 -11.32 13.89
N GLU A 149 10.00 -12.18 13.30
CA GLU A 149 10.26 -12.77 11.99
C GLU A 149 8.97 -12.79 11.16
N PHE A 150 9.11 -12.44 9.90
CA PHE A 150 8.04 -12.54 8.92
C PHE A 150 8.08 -13.93 8.27
N ALA A 151 7.01 -14.70 8.44
CA ALA A 151 6.79 -15.96 7.71
C ALA A 151 5.88 -15.66 6.50
N GLY A 152 6.46 -15.35 5.36
CA GLY A 152 5.75 -15.03 4.13
C GLY A 152 6.09 -15.99 3.00
N GLN A 153 5.72 -15.60 1.77
CA GLN A 153 6.05 -16.35 0.57
C GLN A 153 7.58 -16.38 0.39
N GLU A 154 8.14 -17.51 -0.06
CA GLU A 154 9.58 -17.75 -0.14
C GLU A 154 10.36 -16.63 -0.83
N TYR A 155 9.86 -16.14 -1.97
CA TYR A 155 10.54 -15.11 -2.74
C TYR A 155 10.63 -13.74 -2.02
N LEU A 156 9.76 -13.48 -1.05
CA LEU A 156 9.83 -12.24 -0.27
C LEU A 156 11.03 -12.19 0.67
N GLY A 157 11.59 -13.34 1.01
CA GLY A 157 12.77 -13.44 1.86
C GLY A 157 14.06 -12.88 1.25
N ILE A 158 14.09 -12.59 -0.06
CA ILE A 158 15.26 -11.99 -0.72
C ILE A 158 15.34 -10.46 -0.55
N TYR A 159 14.24 -9.81 -0.14
CA TYR A 159 14.15 -8.36 -0.01
C TYR A 159 14.41 -7.89 1.42
N PRO A 160 14.95 -6.68 1.59
CA PRO A 160 15.09 -6.08 2.91
C PRO A 160 13.74 -5.80 3.55
N TYR A 161 13.70 -5.83 4.89
CA TYR A 161 12.51 -5.51 5.66
C TYR A 161 12.55 -4.05 6.13
N ILE A 162 11.41 -3.36 6.00
CA ILE A 162 11.20 -2.06 6.63
C ILE A 162 10.95 -2.28 8.11
N GLN A 163 11.68 -1.56 8.93
CA GLN A 163 11.57 -1.57 10.38
C GLN A 163 11.33 -0.15 10.86
N LYS A 164 10.52 0.00 11.91
CA LYS A 164 10.27 1.29 12.53
C LYS A 164 11.35 1.55 13.59
N ASP A 165 12.17 2.58 13.37
CA ASP A 165 13.03 3.08 14.44
C ASP A 165 12.19 3.80 15.50
N ARG A 166 12.59 3.66 16.78
CA ARG A 166 11.91 4.29 17.91
C ARG A 166 12.35 5.73 18.07
#